data_2a95ebeb4eca3988bcb6df28ea08883a
#
_entry.id   2a95ebeb4eca3988bcb6df28ea08883a
#
_cell.length_a   1.000
_cell.length_b   1.000
_cell.length_c   1.000
_cell.angle_alpha   90.00
_cell.angle_beta   90.00
_cell.angle_gamma   90.00
#
_symmetry.space_group_name_H-M   'P 1'
#
loop_
_entity.id
_entity.type
_entity.pdbx_description
1 polymer ?
#
loop_
_entity_poly.entity_id
_entity_poly.type
_entity_poly.pdbx_seq_one_letter_code
_entity_poly.pdbx_strand_id
1 'polypeptide(L)'
;MRKGRSWPLILLASVALLGGMGLGLWYGWVLDPVEYRDTDVSHLASVYRDEYVLMVAETFMLEGDLDAARARLALLAVPDLPGRVADQAQAALARNASQLDVQALARLAAALGAERDTLKPYLESTGAP
;
A
#
# COMPACT_ATOMS: atom_id res chain seq x y z
N MET A 1 -43.46 -19.78 51.82
CA MET A 1 -42.07 -19.51 51.53
C MET A 1 -41.53 -20.53 50.54
N ARG A 2 -41.47 -20.16 49.27
CA ARG A 2 -40.97 -21.03 48.20
C ARG A 2 -39.50 -20.66 47.85
N LYS A 3 -38.60 -21.04 48.72
CA LYS A 3 -37.16 -20.69 48.56
C LYS A 3 -36.33 -21.78 47.88
N GLY A 4 -36.98 -22.78 47.25
CA GLY A 4 -36.27 -23.92 46.68
C GLY A 4 -36.38 -24.11 45.17
N ARG A 5 -37.10 -23.24 44.41
CA ARG A 5 -37.43 -23.46 43.00
C ARG A 5 -36.66 -22.64 42.00
N SER A 6 -35.89 -21.66 42.47
CA SER A 6 -35.09 -20.80 41.61
C SER A 6 -33.68 -21.33 41.30
N TRP A 7 -33.18 -22.22 42.15
CA TRP A 7 -31.86 -22.81 41.95
C TRP A 7 -31.71 -23.59 40.63
N PRO A 8 -32.62 -24.52 40.28
CA PRO A 8 -32.51 -25.24 39.03
C PRO A 8 -32.67 -24.30 37.81
N LEU A 9 -33.46 -23.23 37.93
CA LEU A 9 -33.61 -22.24 36.86
C LEU A 9 -32.33 -21.41 36.68
N ILE A 10 -31.68 -21.03 37.78
CA ILE A 10 -30.40 -20.30 37.73
C ILE A 10 -29.31 -21.19 37.12
N LEU A 11 -29.29 -22.47 37.52
CA LEU A 11 -28.33 -23.43 36.99
C LEU A 11 -28.55 -23.69 35.49
N LEU A 12 -29.82 -23.84 35.08
CA LEU A 12 -30.17 -23.97 33.65
C LEU A 12 -29.79 -22.75 32.85
N ALA A 13 -30.05 -21.53 33.36
CA ALA A 13 -29.69 -20.28 32.73
C ALA A 13 -28.16 -20.12 32.59
N SER A 14 -27.40 -20.52 33.63
CA SER A 14 -25.94 -20.48 33.59
C SER A 14 -25.37 -21.46 32.57
N VAL A 15 -25.89 -22.66 32.48
CA VAL A 15 -25.46 -23.66 31.48
C VAL A 15 -25.79 -23.18 30.06
N ALA A 16 -26.97 -22.61 29.86
CA ALA A 16 -27.38 -22.07 28.57
C ALA A 16 -26.47 -20.87 28.14
N LEU A 17 -26.12 -19.99 29.08
CA LEU A 17 -25.23 -18.87 28.85
C LEU A 17 -23.81 -19.31 28.46
N LEU A 18 -23.25 -20.25 29.23
CA LEU A 18 -21.92 -20.79 28.95
C LEU A 18 -21.88 -21.59 27.65
N GLY A 19 -22.92 -22.37 27.38
CA GLY A 19 -23.08 -23.11 26.13
C GLY A 19 -23.21 -22.18 24.92
N GLY A 20 -24.02 -21.14 25.05
CA GLY A 20 -24.17 -20.10 23.97
C GLY A 20 -22.90 -19.33 23.73
N MET A 21 -22.17 -18.96 24.77
CA MET A 21 -20.90 -18.28 24.68
C MET A 21 -19.82 -19.16 24.02
N GLY A 22 -19.76 -20.44 24.41
CA GLY A 22 -18.83 -21.41 23.81
C GLY A 22 -19.12 -21.65 22.32
N LEU A 23 -20.41 -21.83 21.97
CA LEU A 23 -20.82 -21.99 20.57
C LEU A 23 -20.59 -20.73 19.74
N GLY A 24 -20.83 -19.56 20.32
CA GLY A 24 -20.58 -18.27 19.64
C GLY A 24 -19.10 -18.04 19.36
N LEU A 25 -18.22 -18.33 20.33
CA LEU A 25 -16.78 -18.25 20.14
C LEU A 25 -16.29 -19.29 19.11
N TRP A 26 -16.80 -20.52 19.19
CA TRP A 26 -16.45 -21.57 18.23
C TRP A 26 -16.90 -21.21 16.80
N TYR A 27 -18.11 -20.71 16.66
CA TYR A 27 -18.65 -20.25 15.38
C TYR A 27 -17.80 -19.10 14.79
N GLY A 28 -17.47 -18.09 15.59
CA GLY A 28 -16.63 -16.96 15.16
C GLY A 28 -15.22 -17.38 14.77
N TRP A 29 -14.66 -18.40 15.43
CA TRP A 29 -13.30 -18.87 15.15
C TRP A 29 -13.20 -19.83 13.96
N VAL A 30 -14.22 -20.62 13.70
CA VAL A 30 -14.20 -21.69 12.70
C VAL A 30 -14.87 -21.29 11.39
N LEU A 31 -15.97 -20.54 11.45
CA LEU A 31 -16.75 -20.17 10.27
C LEU A 31 -16.44 -18.77 9.72
N ASP A 32 -15.94 -17.89 10.56
CA ASP A 32 -15.46 -16.59 10.16
C ASP A 32 -14.07 -16.37 10.79
N PRO A 33 -13.03 -17.13 10.35
CA PRO A 33 -11.68 -16.74 10.68
C PRO A 33 -11.55 -15.33 10.13
N VAL A 34 -11.27 -14.36 11.02
CA VAL A 34 -10.87 -13.02 10.59
C VAL A 34 -9.69 -13.23 9.66
N GLU A 35 -9.95 -13.34 8.38
CA GLU A 35 -8.93 -13.13 7.38
C GLU A 35 -8.44 -11.70 7.63
N TYR A 36 -7.38 -11.59 8.39
CA TYR A 36 -6.50 -10.45 8.25
C TYR A 36 -6.06 -10.51 6.80
N ARG A 37 -6.85 -9.88 5.94
CA ARG A 37 -6.38 -9.55 4.62
C ARG A 37 -5.21 -8.63 4.88
N ASP A 38 -4.03 -9.19 4.78
CA ASP A 38 -2.74 -8.48 4.71
C ASP A 38 -2.72 -7.43 3.59
N THR A 39 -3.85 -7.26 2.94
CA THR A 39 -4.11 -6.32 1.85
C THR A 39 -3.96 -4.87 2.34
N ASP A 40 -4.22 -4.59 3.61
CA ASP A 40 -4.19 -3.22 4.10
C ASP A 40 -2.79 -2.71 4.41
N VAL A 41 -1.96 -3.49 5.09
CA VAL A 41 -0.62 -3.02 5.50
C VAL A 41 0.36 -3.05 4.34
N SER A 42 0.31 -4.09 3.51
CA SER A 42 1.17 -4.18 2.33
C SER A 42 0.75 -3.17 1.26
N HIS A 43 -0.55 -2.92 1.11
CA HIS A 43 -1.06 -1.91 0.19
C HIS A 43 -0.73 -0.49 0.66
N LEU A 44 -0.91 -0.19 1.93
CA LEU A 44 -0.47 1.08 2.54
C LEU A 44 1.04 1.26 2.38
N ALA A 45 1.84 0.24 2.65
CA ALA A 45 3.28 0.30 2.47
C ALA A 45 3.69 0.54 1.01
N SER A 46 2.96 -0.01 0.03
CA SER A 46 3.20 0.24 -1.40
C SER A 46 2.83 1.67 -1.79
N VAL A 47 1.69 2.18 -1.33
CA VAL A 47 1.24 3.55 -1.59
C VAL A 47 2.24 4.58 -1.04
N TYR A 48 2.68 4.41 0.21
CA TYR A 48 3.69 5.31 0.80
C TYR A 48 5.04 5.24 0.07
N ARG A 49 5.40 4.07 -0.42
CA ARG A 49 6.63 3.88 -1.19
C ARG A 49 6.56 4.59 -2.54
N ASP A 50 5.44 4.47 -3.23
CA ASP A 50 5.20 5.12 -4.52
C ASP A 50 5.16 6.65 -4.36
N GLU A 51 4.54 7.15 -3.30
CA GLU A 51 4.53 8.57 -2.95
C GLU A 51 5.95 9.10 -2.66
N TYR A 52 6.75 8.33 -1.93
CA TYR A 52 8.15 8.69 -1.66
C TYR A 52 8.99 8.75 -2.95
N VAL A 53 8.82 7.80 -3.85
CA VAL A 53 9.50 7.80 -5.16
C VAL A 53 9.10 9.03 -5.97
N LEU A 54 7.83 9.41 -5.97
CA LEU A 54 7.35 10.62 -6.64
C LEU A 54 7.99 11.88 -6.06
N MET A 55 8.04 12.02 -4.73
CA MET A 55 8.72 13.16 -4.09
C MET A 55 10.21 13.25 -4.46
N VAL A 56 10.90 12.12 -4.54
CA VAL A 56 12.30 12.08 -4.97
C VAL A 56 12.43 12.49 -6.44
N ALA A 57 11.49 12.07 -7.30
CA ALA A 57 11.47 12.43 -8.72
C ALA A 57 11.23 13.93 -8.92
N GLU A 58 10.30 14.53 -8.20
CA GLU A 58 10.04 15.97 -8.22
C GLU A 58 11.25 16.77 -7.74
N THR A 59 11.87 16.31 -6.64
CA THR A 59 13.09 16.94 -6.13
C THR A 59 14.24 16.84 -7.14
N PHE A 60 14.39 15.69 -7.80
CA PHE A 60 15.38 15.51 -8.85
C PHE A 60 15.14 16.46 -10.03
N MET A 61 13.90 16.73 -10.40
CA MET A 61 13.60 17.72 -11.45
C MET A 61 14.08 19.12 -11.10
N LEU A 62 14.06 19.48 -9.82
CA LEU A 62 14.46 20.80 -9.33
C LEU A 62 15.98 20.91 -9.11
N GLU A 63 16.58 19.88 -8.52
CA GLU A 63 17.99 19.87 -8.12
C GLU A 63 18.93 19.40 -9.25
N GLY A 64 18.48 18.47 -10.10
CA GLY A 64 19.29 17.83 -11.14
C GLY A 64 20.37 16.90 -10.60
N ASP A 65 20.37 16.61 -9.30
CA ASP A 65 21.37 15.79 -8.62
C ASP A 65 20.94 14.32 -8.58
N LEU A 66 21.48 13.52 -9.51
CA LEU A 66 21.18 12.10 -9.61
C LEU A 66 21.77 11.30 -8.45
N ASP A 67 22.91 11.67 -7.93
CA ASP A 67 23.55 10.95 -6.83
C ASP A 67 22.77 11.13 -5.53
N ALA A 68 22.25 12.32 -5.28
CA ALA A 68 21.35 12.58 -4.17
C ALA A 68 20.03 11.80 -4.33
N ALA A 69 19.47 11.75 -5.54
CA ALA A 69 18.27 10.97 -5.82
C ALA A 69 18.49 9.47 -5.57
N ARG A 70 19.62 8.92 -6.05
CA ARG A 70 20.00 7.52 -5.79
C ARG A 70 20.15 7.22 -4.30
N ALA A 71 20.80 8.10 -3.55
CA ALA A 71 20.99 7.94 -2.11
C ALA A 71 19.64 7.90 -1.36
N ARG A 72 18.71 8.79 -1.73
CA ARG A 72 17.35 8.81 -1.16
C ARG A 72 16.58 7.52 -1.48
N LEU A 73 16.62 7.09 -2.72
CA LEU A 73 15.93 5.87 -3.17
C LEU A 73 16.53 4.58 -2.59
N ALA A 74 17.82 4.57 -2.30
CA ALA A 74 18.49 3.43 -1.67
C ALA A 74 17.88 3.07 -0.30
N LEU A 75 17.28 4.03 0.39
CA LEU A 75 16.59 3.80 1.67
C LEU A 75 15.37 2.88 1.55
N LEU A 76 14.80 2.74 0.36
CA LEU A 76 13.67 1.85 0.11
C LEU A 76 14.05 0.37 0.05
N ALA A 77 15.34 0.06 -0.12
CA ALA A 77 15.87 -1.31 -0.22
C ALA A 77 15.12 -2.20 -1.24
N VAL A 78 14.70 -1.62 -2.36
CA VAL A 78 13.93 -2.31 -3.41
C VAL A 78 14.89 -2.89 -4.45
N PRO A 79 14.77 -4.19 -4.80
CA PRO A 79 15.51 -4.74 -5.93
C PRO A 79 15.01 -4.09 -7.23
N ASP A 80 15.93 -3.91 -8.21
CA ASP A 80 15.64 -3.28 -9.51
C ASP A 80 14.91 -1.91 -9.39
N LEU A 81 15.52 -1.02 -8.67
CA LEU A 81 15.01 0.33 -8.46
C LEU A 81 14.73 1.10 -9.76
N PRO A 82 15.61 1.09 -10.78
CA PRO A 82 15.36 1.76 -12.05
C PRO A 82 14.10 1.25 -12.75
N GLY A 83 13.93 -0.07 -12.85
CA GLY A 83 12.73 -0.70 -13.43
C GLY A 83 11.46 -0.31 -12.67
N ARG A 84 11.55 -0.29 -11.35
CA ARG A 84 10.42 0.11 -10.48
C ARG A 84 9.95 1.55 -10.72
N VAL A 85 10.88 2.48 -10.85
CA VAL A 85 10.55 3.90 -11.15
C VAL A 85 9.91 4.01 -12.53
N ALA A 86 10.41 3.29 -13.53
CA ALA A 86 9.83 3.25 -14.87
C ALA A 86 8.41 2.66 -14.87
N ASP A 87 8.18 1.58 -14.15
CA ASP A 87 6.85 0.95 -14.02
C ASP A 87 5.87 1.90 -13.31
N GLN A 88 6.33 2.62 -12.29
CA GLN A 88 5.51 3.63 -11.62
C GLN A 88 5.16 4.79 -12.56
N ALA A 89 6.07 5.25 -13.41
CA ALA A 89 5.80 6.27 -14.43
C ALA A 89 4.74 5.79 -15.42
N GLN A 90 4.82 4.54 -15.89
CA GLN A 90 3.82 3.94 -16.78
C GLN A 90 2.45 3.80 -16.09
N ALA A 91 2.43 3.37 -14.83
CA ALA A 91 1.19 3.29 -14.05
C ALA A 91 0.56 4.67 -13.82
N ALA A 92 1.37 5.71 -13.57
CA ALA A 92 0.90 7.09 -13.46
C ALA A 92 0.28 7.58 -14.78
N LEU A 93 0.90 7.27 -15.91
CA LEU A 93 0.34 7.56 -17.23
C LEU A 93 -0.98 6.86 -17.48
N ALA A 94 -1.07 5.56 -17.15
CA ALA A 94 -2.28 4.75 -17.36
C ALA A 94 -3.48 5.23 -16.53
N ARG A 95 -3.26 5.78 -15.33
CA ARG A 95 -4.32 6.33 -14.47
C ARG A 95 -4.61 7.81 -14.71
N ASN A 96 -4.04 8.41 -15.77
CA ASN A 96 -4.17 9.84 -16.08
C ASN A 96 -3.72 10.77 -14.93
N ALA A 97 -2.63 10.41 -14.26
CA ALA A 97 -2.00 11.28 -13.27
C ALA A 97 -1.56 12.62 -13.91
N SER A 98 -1.18 13.59 -13.08
CA SER A 98 -0.76 14.89 -13.59
C SER A 98 0.41 14.74 -14.56
N GLN A 99 0.44 15.59 -15.59
CA GLN A 99 1.53 15.57 -16.57
C GLN A 99 2.91 15.81 -15.92
N LEU A 100 2.94 16.61 -14.86
CA LEU A 100 4.16 16.91 -14.12
C LEU A 100 4.68 15.67 -13.38
N ASP A 101 3.80 14.89 -12.76
CA ASP A 101 4.17 13.66 -12.04
C ASP A 101 4.74 12.62 -13.01
N VAL A 102 4.06 12.41 -14.14
CA VAL A 102 4.53 11.49 -15.19
C VAL A 102 5.89 11.93 -15.72
N GLN A 103 6.07 13.23 -15.94
CA GLN A 103 7.32 13.82 -16.43
C GLN A 103 8.45 13.67 -15.42
N ALA A 104 8.18 13.91 -14.13
CA ALA A 104 9.16 13.75 -13.07
C ALA A 104 9.64 12.29 -12.96
N LEU A 105 8.71 11.35 -12.92
CA LEU A 105 9.01 9.92 -12.86
C LEU A 105 9.74 9.43 -14.12
N ALA A 106 9.32 9.87 -15.32
CA ALA A 106 9.96 9.50 -16.57
C ALA A 106 11.41 9.99 -16.64
N ARG A 107 11.69 11.22 -16.22
CA ARG A 107 13.04 11.76 -16.18
C ARG A 107 13.93 11.05 -15.18
N LEU A 108 13.41 10.77 -13.99
CA LEU A 108 14.16 10.00 -13.00
C LEU A 108 14.46 8.60 -13.52
N ALA A 109 13.48 7.91 -14.12
CA ALA A 109 13.67 6.58 -14.70
C ALA A 109 14.74 6.58 -15.80
N ALA A 110 14.68 7.55 -16.72
CA ALA A 110 15.68 7.69 -17.79
C ALA A 110 17.08 7.97 -17.23
N ALA A 111 17.21 8.84 -16.24
CA ALA A 111 18.47 9.15 -15.57
C ALA A 111 19.06 7.93 -14.84
N LEU A 112 18.20 7.06 -14.31
CA LEU A 112 18.60 5.79 -13.70
C LEU A 112 18.92 4.67 -14.72
N GLY A 113 18.70 4.91 -16.02
CA GLY A 113 18.96 3.95 -17.09
C GLY A 113 17.79 3.02 -17.45
N ALA A 114 16.59 3.31 -16.98
CA ALA A 114 15.37 2.54 -17.27
C ALA A 114 14.42 3.32 -18.21
N GLU A 115 14.92 3.75 -19.33
CA GLU A 115 14.10 4.45 -20.33
C GLU A 115 13.06 3.52 -20.95
N ARG A 116 11.82 4.00 -21.11
CA ARG A 116 10.72 3.30 -21.78
C ARG A 116 10.21 4.10 -22.95
N ASP A 117 9.96 3.45 -24.07
CA ASP A 117 9.48 4.11 -25.30
C ASP A 117 8.17 4.88 -25.09
N THR A 118 7.28 4.37 -24.25
CA THR A 118 6.01 5.02 -23.90
C THR A 118 6.18 6.33 -23.15
N LEU A 119 7.34 6.54 -22.53
CA LEU A 119 7.66 7.74 -21.73
C LEU A 119 8.47 8.79 -22.49
N LYS A 120 9.00 8.46 -23.69
CA LYS A 120 9.80 9.37 -24.51
C LYS A 120 9.14 10.73 -24.77
N PRO A 121 7.84 10.81 -25.11
CA PRO A 121 7.19 12.11 -25.34
C PRO A 121 7.25 13.05 -24.11
N TYR A 122 7.31 12.47 -22.91
CA TYR A 122 7.38 13.23 -21.66
C TYR A 122 8.81 13.70 -21.32
N LEU A 123 9.81 13.09 -21.93
CA LEU A 123 11.21 13.52 -21.82
C LEU A 123 11.50 14.71 -22.73
N GLU A 124 10.87 14.75 -23.90
CA GLU A 124 11.09 15.75 -24.93
C GLU A 124 10.32 17.07 -24.71
N SER A 125 9.24 17.02 -23.91
CA SER A 125 8.35 18.16 -23.67
C SER A 125 8.96 19.32 -22.86
N THR A 126 10.26 19.27 -22.57
CA THR A 126 10.98 20.31 -21.81
C THR A 126 11.42 21.53 -22.67
N GLY A 127 11.02 21.59 -23.89
CA GLY A 127 11.55 22.54 -24.85
C GLY A 127 10.59 23.54 -25.51
N ALA A 128 9.48 23.89 -24.85
CA ALA A 128 8.66 25.00 -25.31
C ALA A 128 8.60 26.10 -24.26
N PRO A 129 9.04 27.33 -24.59
CA PRO A 129 8.90 28.48 -23.73
C PRO A 129 7.44 28.87 -23.54
#